data_4ed18e7280fab2f2c55bb0237a239314
#
_entry.id   4ed18e7280fab2f2c55bb0237a239314
#
_cell.length_a   1.000
_cell.length_b   1.000
_cell.length_c   1.000
_cell.angle_alpha   90.00
_cell.angle_beta   90.00
_cell.angle_gamma   90.00
#
_symmetry.space_group_name_H-M   'P 1'
#
loop_
_entity.id
_entity.type
_entity.pdbx_description
1 polymer ?
#
loop_
_entity_poly.entity_id
_entity_poly.type
_entity_poly.pdbx_seq_one_letter_code
_entity_poly.pdbx_strand_id
1 'polypeptide(L)'
;MNQSPEKILKTIPLFVFLLPLFFVLHGYLENLGYIRVGEALLLAGIYGIGAGIVFLLLLLLYKHPAKAALAAVFLLAFYFFFGALHDFLKAHLRPASRYVILVPVFLLTAVAWGLFLQRTNRSFHRWFFYLNSLFLLYIAIDGAEVLLPTGRHNHNSGRAAASGDTITYTRYTDTAKPDIYFLLFDAYTSSLALKEQYHYDNGDFDRFLLQKGFHIQQASRSNYKYTILSMPSIFNMCYLDKLKDVRGGPVEEYYYLSDLIRDNELMGFLHSLGYDIVNCSIFDLHGNPSPVEESLLPIKTRLITDQTFYSRFYRDIGWNFYQFTINPLSEKEIDLSLNNDNKLIDRLKTVSGIRSGRPRFIYGHFNIPHPPYYYDKNGNRKKVKAPYTPADEDRLPDYLDYLSYTNSRAEEMIDTLLKNTGGKAVIILMGDHGLRYHDRLGYNPLFFVQNQNAVYFPDKDYHLFYDSISGVNQFRVVLNSLFRQNIPLLKDSTVNVKDKK
;
A
#
# COMPACT_ATOMS: atom_id res chain seq x y z
N MET A 1 -38.36 22.16 25.36
CA MET A 1 -39.17 22.51 24.17
C MET A 1 -38.80 21.51 23.05
N ASN A 2 -39.60 20.44 22.89
CA ASN A 2 -39.39 19.46 21.81
C ASN A 2 -39.90 20.06 20.50
N GLN A 3 -38.96 20.51 19.66
CA GLN A 3 -39.29 20.87 18.28
C GLN A 3 -39.63 19.58 17.50
N SER A 4 -40.69 19.60 16.69
CA SER A 4 -41.04 18.45 15.87
C SER A 4 -39.89 18.16 14.88
N PRO A 5 -39.62 16.87 14.54
CA PRO A 5 -38.56 16.50 13.58
C PRO A 5 -38.64 17.26 12.26
N GLU A 6 -39.84 17.51 11.75
CA GLU A 6 -40.08 18.28 10.54
C GLU A 6 -39.62 19.73 10.65
N LYS A 7 -39.82 20.37 11.83
CA LYS A 7 -39.34 21.74 12.05
C LYS A 7 -37.81 21.80 12.08
N ILE A 8 -37.16 20.79 12.68
CA ILE A 8 -35.68 20.66 12.70
C ILE A 8 -35.15 20.58 11.26
N LEU A 9 -35.73 19.70 10.45
CA LEU A 9 -35.31 19.52 9.06
C LEU A 9 -35.49 20.77 8.19
N LYS A 10 -36.44 21.63 8.52
CA LYS A 10 -36.70 22.87 7.79
C LYS A 10 -35.87 24.08 8.27
N THR A 11 -35.31 24.02 9.47
CA THR A 11 -34.65 25.19 10.09
C THR A 11 -33.16 25.01 10.34
N ILE A 12 -32.69 23.78 10.57
CA ILE A 12 -31.30 23.47 10.88
C ILE A 12 -30.60 22.93 9.63
N PRO A 13 -29.45 23.48 9.21
CA PRO A 13 -28.71 23.04 8.03
C PRO A 13 -27.85 21.80 8.33
N LEU A 14 -28.45 20.68 8.70
CA LEU A 14 -27.74 19.44 9.02
C LEU A 14 -26.94 18.93 7.80
N PHE A 15 -27.41 19.19 6.60
CA PHE A 15 -26.81 18.75 5.35
C PHE A 15 -25.32 19.20 5.19
N VAL A 16 -24.91 20.25 5.88
CA VAL A 16 -23.48 20.67 5.87
C VAL A 16 -22.58 19.60 6.48
N PHE A 17 -23.07 18.88 7.48
CA PHE A 17 -22.35 17.78 8.15
C PHE A 17 -22.76 16.40 7.62
N LEU A 18 -24.01 16.27 7.16
CA LEU A 18 -24.48 15.00 6.59
C LEU A 18 -23.79 14.68 5.26
N LEU A 19 -23.44 15.68 4.45
CA LEU A 19 -22.76 15.49 3.18
C LEU A 19 -21.37 14.84 3.35
N PRO A 20 -20.43 15.35 4.17
CA PRO A 20 -19.16 14.66 4.40
C PRO A 20 -19.33 13.30 5.08
N LEU A 21 -20.30 13.16 5.99
CA LEU A 21 -20.61 11.87 6.61
C LEU A 21 -21.09 10.85 5.56
N PHE A 22 -22.01 11.23 4.68
CA PHE A 22 -22.45 10.39 3.57
C PHE A 22 -21.28 10.01 2.66
N PHE A 23 -20.45 10.97 2.26
CA PHE A 23 -19.31 10.72 1.39
C PHE A 23 -18.36 9.67 1.97
N VAL A 24 -18.03 9.79 3.27
CA VAL A 24 -17.13 8.83 3.93
C VAL A 24 -17.82 7.49 4.15
N LEU A 25 -19.09 7.47 4.59
CA LEU A 25 -19.82 6.22 4.81
C LEU A 25 -19.98 5.44 3.51
N HIS A 26 -20.40 6.10 2.44
CA HIS A 26 -20.57 5.48 1.12
C HIS A 26 -19.25 4.91 0.61
N GLY A 27 -18.17 5.72 0.62
CA GLY A 27 -16.85 5.25 0.23
C GLY A 27 -16.29 4.15 1.14
N TYR A 28 -16.61 4.15 2.43
CA TYR A 28 -16.26 3.06 3.35
C TYR A 28 -16.99 1.76 2.96
N LEU A 29 -18.26 1.83 2.62
CA LEU A 29 -19.06 0.66 2.25
C LEU A 29 -18.64 0.07 0.89
N GLU A 30 -18.32 0.92 -0.08
CA GLU A 30 -17.74 0.46 -1.35
C GLU A 30 -16.39 -0.25 -1.15
N ASN A 31 -15.68 0.07 -0.07
CA ASN A 31 -14.35 -0.48 0.27
C ASN A 31 -14.38 -1.28 1.58
N LEU A 32 -15.50 -1.96 1.85
CA LEU A 32 -15.70 -2.75 3.06
C LEU A 32 -14.67 -3.90 3.12
N GLY A 33 -13.97 -4.01 4.25
CA GLY A 33 -12.89 -5.00 4.43
C GLY A 33 -11.48 -4.46 4.16
N TYR A 34 -11.34 -3.34 3.45
CA TYR A 34 -10.04 -2.69 3.18
C TYR A 34 -9.74 -1.56 4.18
N ILE A 35 -10.75 -0.81 4.57
CA ILE A 35 -10.65 0.32 5.49
C ILE A 35 -11.16 -0.11 6.86
N ARG A 36 -10.41 0.19 7.93
CA ARG A 36 -10.88 -0.07 9.29
C ARG A 36 -11.95 0.95 9.68
N VAL A 37 -12.93 0.54 10.49
CA VAL A 37 -13.99 1.44 10.99
C VAL A 37 -13.39 2.68 11.66
N GLY A 38 -12.32 2.51 12.47
CA GLY A 38 -11.64 3.63 13.13
C GLY A 38 -11.04 4.64 12.16
N GLU A 39 -10.48 4.19 11.03
CA GLU A 39 -9.93 5.04 9.96
C GLU A 39 -11.04 5.84 9.26
N ALA A 40 -12.17 5.18 8.97
CA ALA A 40 -13.34 5.85 8.39
C ALA A 40 -13.95 6.88 9.36
N LEU A 41 -14.05 6.56 10.66
CA LEU A 41 -14.53 7.49 11.68
C LEU A 41 -13.60 8.70 11.85
N LEU A 42 -12.27 8.47 11.84
CA LEU A 42 -11.28 9.55 11.87
C LEU A 42 -11.45 10.49 10.66
N LEU A 43 -11.57 9.91 9.46
CA LEU A 43 -11.76 10.67 8.23
C LEU A 43 -13.07 11.46 8.26
N ALA A 44 -14.17 10.85 8.72
CA ALA A 44 -15.46 11.52 8.88
C ALA A 44 -15.37 12.69 9.87
N GLY A 45 -14.64 12.52 10.98
CA GLY A 45 -14.37 13.57 11.95
C GLY A 45 -13.59 14.75 11.34
N ILE A 46 -12.50 14.45 10.61
CA ILE A 46 -11.67 15.48 9.94
C ILE A 46 -12.50 16.25 8.91
N TYR A 47 -13.27 15.56 8.07
CA TYR A 47 -14.11 16.22 7.07
C TYR A 47 -15.30 16.97 7.68
N GLY A 48 -15.85 16.46 8.79
CA GLY A 48 -16.88 17.17 9.57
C GLY A 48 -16.36 18.48 10.15
N ILE A 49 -15.15 18.47 10.74
CA ILE A 49 -14.49 19.68 11.24
C ILE A 49 -14.20 20.65 10.08
N GLY A 50 -13.67 20.17 8.95
CA GLY A 50 -13.43 20.96 7.75
C GLY A 50 -14.71 21.63 7.23
N ALA A 51 -15.81 20.89 7.16
CA ALA A 51 -17.12 21.42 6.76
C ALA A 51 -17.62 22.49 7.73
N GLY A 52 -17.42 22.28 9.04
CA GLY A 52 -17.72 23.30 10.07
C GLY A 52 -16.92 24.58 9.90
N ILE A 53 -15.62 24.47 9.60
CA ILE A 53 -14.76 25.63 9.34
C ILE A 53 -15.23 26.39 8.09
N VAL A 54 -15.51 25.69 6.99
CA VAL A 54 -16.04 26.32 5.76
C VAL A 54 -17.37 27.03 6.04
N PHE A 55 -18.28 26.38 6.77
CA PHE A 55 -19.54 26.98 7.16
C PHE A 55 -19.35 28.25 8.00
N LEU A 56 -18.47 28.22 9.01
CA LEU A 56 -18.19 29.36 9.88
C LEU A 56 -17.58 30.52 9.12
N LEU A 57 -16.61 30.28 8.21
CA LEU A 57 -16.04 31.34 7.36
C LEU A 57 -17.10 31.99 6.47
N LEU A 58 -18.00 31.17 5.89
CA LEU A 58 -19.09 31.70 5.08
C LEU A 58 -20.15 32.40 5.93
N LEU A 59 -20.36 31.98 7.19
CA LEU A 59 -21.24 32.66 8.12
C LEU A 59 -20.72 34.09 8.47
N LEU A 60 -19.42 34.23 8.64
CA LEU A 60 -18.78 35.54 8.82
C LEU A 60 -19.00 36.43 7.59
N LEU A 61 -18.95 35.87 6.39
CA LEU A 61 -19.13 36.60 5.13
C LEU A 61 -20.59 36.99 4.90
N TYR A 62 -21.52 36.05 5.02
CA TYR A 62 -22.94 36.28 4.72
C TYR A 62 -23.74 36.87 5.89
N LYS A 63 -23.24 36.73 7.12
CA LYS A 63 -23.95 37.09 8.36
C LYS A 63 -25.37 36.52 8.45
N HIS A 64 -25.62 35.43 7.72
CA HIS A 64 -26.93 34.77 7.63
C HIS A 64 -26.76 33.26 7.52
N PRO A 65 -27.18 32.46 8.52
CA PRO A 65 -26.88 31.02 8.58
C PRO A 65 -27.37 30.23 7.35
N ALA A 66 -28.57 30.55 6.85
CA ALA A 66 -29.12 29.83 5.71
C ALA A 66 -28.33 30.09 4.40
N LYS A 67 -27.88 31.29 4.17
CA LYS A 67 -27.07 31.63 2.99
C LYS A 67 -25.68 30.99 3.10
N ALA A 68 -25.07 31.05 4.27
CA ALA A 68 -23.79 30.44 4.56
C ALA A 68 -23.83 28.91 4.33
N ALA A 69 -24.88 28.24 4.82
CA ALA A 69 -25.04 26.79 4.67
C ALA A 69 -25.22 26.37 3.21
N LEU A 70 -26.01 27.10 2.42
CA LEU A 70 -26.20 26.81 1.00
C LEU A 70 -24.94 27.07 0.16
N ALA A 71 -24.16 28.09 0.53
CA ALA A 71 -22.86 28.32 -0.07
C ALA A 71 -21.86 27.21 0.32
N ALA A 72 -21.87 26.79 1.59
CA ALA A 72 -21.00 25.72 2.09
C ALA A 72 -21.26 24.39 1.39
N VAL A 73 -22.53 23.96 1.31
CA VAL A 73 -22.84 22.67 0.65
C VAL A 73 -22.49 22.68 -0.83
N PHE A 74 -22.62 23.82 -1.52
CA PHE A 74 -22.20 23.93 -2.92
C PHE A 74 -20.70 23.73 -3.10
N LEU A 75 -19.87 24.36 -2.26
CA LEU A 75 -18.40 24.19 -2.30
C LEU A 75 -17.99 22.78 -1.89
N LEU A 76 -18.58 22.24 -0.82
CA LEU A 76 -18.29 20.89 -0.32
C LEU A 76 -18.71 19.81 -1.32
N ALA A 77 -19.86 19.97 -2.00
CA ALA A 77 -20.29 19.04 -3.04
C ALA A 77 -19.28 18.97 -4.19
N PHE A 78 -18.80 20.12 -4.65
CA PHE A 78 -17.73 20.13 -5.66
C PHE A 78 -16.45 19.46 -5.13
N TYR A 79 -16.06 19.76 -3.90
CA TYR A 79 -14.85 19.18 -3.31
C TYR A 79 -14.93 17.65 -3.22
N PHE A 80 -16.03 17.11 -2.69
CA PHE A 80 -16.17 15.67 -2.46
C PHE A 80 -16.48 14.86 -3.72
N PHE A 81 -17.28 15.40 -4.62
CA PHE A 81 -17.71 14.68 -5.85
C PHE A 81 -16.96 15.09 -7.10
N PHE A 82 -15.84 15.80 -6.94
CA PHE A 82 -15.02 16.24 -8.07
C PHE A 82 -14.55 15.07 -8.92
N GLY A 83 -14.09 13.97 -8.31
CA GLY A 83 -13.62 12.78 -9.02
C GLY A 83 -14.70 12.20 -9.92
N ALA A 84 -15.89 11.96 -9.39
CA ALA A 84 -17.02 11.44 -10.16
C ALA A 84 -17.41 12.37 -11.32
N LEU A 85 -17.45 13.69 -11.08
CA LEU A 85 -17.71 14.69 -12.11
C LEU A 85 -16.61 14.67 -13.20
N HIS A 86 -15.35 14.65 -12.78
CA HIS A 86 -14.21 14.66 -13.68
C HIS A 86 -14.18 13.41 -14.56
N ASP A 87 -14.40 12.23 -13.96
CA ASP A 87 -14.43 10.95 -14.69
C ASP A 87 -15.62 10.88 -15.65
N PHE A 88 -16.79 11.35 -15.24
CA PHE A 88 -17.95 11.48 -16.10
C PHE A 88 -17.67 12.39 -17.32
N LEU A 89 -17.10 13.56 -17.09
CA LEU A 89 -16.73 14.48 -18.16
C LEU A 89 -15.64 13.90 -19.07
N LYS A 90 -14.67 13.19 -18.51
CA LYS A 90 -13.61 12.53 -19.28
C LYS A 90 -14.15 11.46 -20.21
N ALA A 91 -15.19 10.74 -19.78
CA ALA A 91 -15.83 9.69 -20.57
C ALA A 91 -16.74 10.27 -21.68
N HIS A 92 -17.48 11.35 -21.40
CA HIS A 92 -18.55 11.84 -22.28
C HIS A 92 -18.23 13.16 -22.98
N LEU A 93 -17.42 14.04 -22.36
CA LEU A 93 -17.13 15.39 -22.85
C LEU A 93 -15.67 15.77 -22.55
N ARG A 94 -14.74 15.03 -23.13
CA ARG A 94 -13.29 15.10 -22.84
C ARG A 94 -12.68 16.53 -22.81
N PRO A 95 -13.07 17.49 -23.68
CA PRO A 95 -12.56 18.87 -23.58
C PRO A 95 -12.95 19.54 -22.26
N ALA A 96 -14.17 19.33 -21.75
CA ALA A 96 -14.67 19.95 -20.53
C ALA A 96 -14.04 19.35 -19.26
N SER A 97 -13.45 18.16 -19.33
CA SER A 97 -12.72 17.55 -18.20
C SER A 97 -11.38 18.23 -17.89
N ARG A 98 -10.86 19.07 -18.83
CA ARG A 98 -9.57 19.76 -18.59
C ARG A 98 -9.69 20.73 -17.44
N TYR A 99 -8.74 20.69 -16.50
CA TYR A 99 -8.71 21.57 -15.32
C TYR A 99 -8.76 23.05 -15.67
N VAL A 100 -8.11 23.45 -16.78
CA VAL A 100 -8.14 24.85 -17.29
C VAL A 100 -9.54 25.32 -17.74
N ILE A 101 -10.50 24.42 -17.90
CA ILE A 101 -11.88 24.72 -18.21
C ILE A 101 -12.76 24.49 -16.98
N LEU A 102 -12.63 23.31 -16.37
CA LEU A 102 -13.52 22.87 -15.29
C LEU A 102 -13.41 23.77 -14.04
N VAL A 103 -12.16 24.12 -13.63
CA VAL A 103 -11.96 24.95 -12.44
C VAL A 103 -12.46 26.38 -12.64
N PRO A 104 -12.14 27.12 -13.73
CA PRO A 104 -12.73 28.43 -13.98
C PRO A 104 -14.26 28.43 -14.10
N VAL A 105 -14.84 27.45 -14.77
CA VAL A 105 -16.31 27.31 -14.85
C VAL A 105 -16.92 27.14 -13.47
N PHE A 106 -16.32 26.28 -12.63
CA PHE A 106 -16.77 26.14 -11.26
C PHE A 106 -16.64 27.44 -10.46
N LEU A 107 -15.51 28.16 -10.56
CA LEU A 107 -15.32 29.42 -9.86
C LEU A 107 -16.34 30.48 -10.30
N LEU A 108 -16.61 30.58 -11.61
CA LEU A 108 -17.65 31.50 -12.12
C LEU A 108 -19.03 31.15 -11.60
N THR A 109 -19.38 29.85 -11.58
CA THR A 109 -20.67 29.40 -11.02
C THR A 109 -20.76 29.63 -9.51
N ALA A 110 -19.65 29.42 -8.77
CA ALA A 110 -19.58 29.71 -7.35
C ALA A 110 -19.77 31.21 -7.03
N VAL A 111 -19.12 32.07 -7.81
CA VAL A 111 -19.31 33.54 -7.69
C VAL A 111 -20.76 33.89 -8.03
N ALA A 112 -21.31 33.44 -9.13
CA ALA A 112 -22.70 33.70 -9.51
C ALA A 112 -23.69 33.22 -8.43
N TRP A 113 -23.49 32.00 -7.90
CA TRP A 113 -24.27 31.47 -6.78
C TRP A 113 -24.13 32.36 -5.53
N GLY A 114 -22.91 32.76 -5.20
CA GLY A 114 -22.65 33.65 -4.08
C GLY A 114 -23.36 35.01 -4.19
N LEU A 115 -23.30 35.64 -5.35
CA LEU A 115 -23.99 36.90 -5.63
C LEU A 115 -25.52 36.73 -5.58
N PHE A 116 -26.05 35.63 -6.10
CA PHE A 116 -27.46 35.30 -5.98
C PHE A 116 -27.90 35.18 -4.51
N LEU A 117 -27.13 34.44 -3.71
CA LEU A 117 -27.43 34.31 -2.27
C LEU A 117 -27.35 35.64 -1.52
N GLN A 118 -26.41 36.51 -1.87
CA GLN A 118 -26.33 37.86 -1.25
C GLN A 118 -27.56 38.70 -1.54
N ARG A 119 -28.00 38.68 -2.81
CA ARG A 119 -29.10 39.60 -3.28
C ARG A 119 -30.49 39.06 -2.98
N THR A 120 -30.68 37.78 -2.75
CA THR A 120 -31.99 37.19 -2.55
C THR A 120 -32.46 37.32 -1.10
N ASN A 121 -33.77 37.62 -0.93
CA ASN A 121 -34.46 37.63 0.36
C ASN A 121 -35.41 36.43 0.52
N ARG A 122 -35.26 35.38 -0.33
CA ARG A 122 -36.13 34.21 -0.31
C ARG A 122 -35.88 33.36 0.94
N SER A 123 -36.96 32.75 1.43
CA SER A 123 -36.86 31.70 2.47
C SER A 123 -36.30 30.39 1.87
N PHE A 124 -35.37 29.76 2.58
CA PHE A 124 -34.72 28.53 2.13
C PHE A 124 -35.20 27.27 2.87
N HIS A 125 -36.30 27.33 3.65
CA HIS A 125 -36.81 26.18 4.42
C HIS A 125 -37.08 24.93 3.56
N ARG A 126 -37.58 25.10 2.31
CA ARG A 126 -37.79 23.98 1.39
C ARG A 126 -36.48 23.34 0.96
N TRP A 127 -35.45 24.12 0.72
CA TRP A 127 -34.12 23.61 0.39
C TRP A 127 -33.49 22.85 1.56
N PHE A 128 -33.66 23.36 2.77
CA PHE A 128 -33.19 22.69 3.98
C PHE A 128 -33.87 21.34 4.18
N PHE A 129 -35.18 21.31 4.07
CA PHE A 129 -35.94 20.08 4.17
C PHE A 129 -35.49 19.06 3.13
N TYR A 130 -35.36 19.49 1.86
CA TYR A 130 -34.94 18.63 0.77
C TYR A 130 -33.54 18.08 0.98
N LEU A 131 -32.52 18.92 1.24
CA LEU A 131 -31.14 18.50 1.39
C LEU A 131 -30.92 17.63 2.63
N ASN A 132 -31.52 18.00 3.76
CA ASN A 132 -31.47 17.19 4.98
C ASN A 132 -32.08 15.82 4.75
N SER A 133 -33.28 15.75 4.16
CA SER A 133 -33.97 14.49 3.88
C SER A 133 -33.22 13.64 2.86
N LEU A 134 -32.62 14.26 1.83
CA LEU A 134 -31.86 13.57 0.81
C LEU A 134 -30.63 12.84 1.42
N PHE A 135 -29.81 13.55 2.19
CA PHE A 135 -28.61 12.94 2.79
C PHE A 135 -28.97 11.94 3.90
N LEU A 136 -30.02 12.20 4.68
CA LEU A 136 -30.48 11.21 5.65
C LEU A 136 -30.99 9.94 4.96
N LEU A 137 -31.68 10.06 3.84
CA LEU A 137 -32.14 8.91 3.06
C LEU A 137 -30.95 8.11 2.51
N TYR A 138 -29.94 8.77 1.92
CA TYR A 138 -28.75 8.08 1.43
C TYR A 138 -27.98 7.39 2.55
N ILE A 139 -27.77 8.06 3.69
CA ILE A 139 -27.13 7.47 4.87
C ILE A 139 -27.95 6.26 5.40
N ALA A 140 -29.28 6.35 5.36
CA ALA A 140 -30.14 5.23 5.78
C ALA A 140 -30.07 4.05 4.82
N ILE A 141 -29.98 4.29 3.50
CA ILE A 141 -29.79 3.23 2.49
C ILE A 141 -28.45 2.56 2.70
N ASP A 142 -27.36 3.33 2.78
CA ASP A 142 -26.02 2.82 3.04
C ASP A 142 -25.95 2.05 4.37
N GLY A 143 -26.56 2.59 5.43
CA GLY A 143 -26.64 1.92 6.74
C GLY A 143 -27.43 0.60 6.69
N ALA A 144 -28.47 0.51 5.86
CA ALA A 144 -29.23 -0.72 5.67
C ALA A 144 -28.40 -1.80 4.95
N GLU A 145 -27.52 -1.45 4.04
CA GLU A 145 -26.59 -2.41 3.39
C GLU A 145 -25.61 -3.05 4.40
N VAL A 146 -25.21 -2.33 5.44
CA VAL A 146 -24.39 -2.88 6.54
C VAL A 146 -25.17 -3.94 7.34
N LEU A 147 -26.45 -3.66 7.60
CA LEU A 147 -27.30 -4.50 8.46
C LEU A 147 -27.87 -5.72 7.71
N LEU A 148 -28.05 -5.60 6.40
CA LEU A 148 -28.56 -6.65 5.52
C LEU A 148 -27.46 -7.04 4.52
N PRO A 149 -26.48 -7.88 4.87
CA PRO A 149 -25.42 -8.26 3.96
C PRO A 149 -26.02 -8.98 2.75
N THR A 150 -26.38 -8.19 1.75
CA THR A 150 -26.67 -8.69 0.41
C THR A 150 -25.33 -9.17 -0.14
N GLY A 151 -25.21 -10.45 -0.52
CA GLY A 151 -23.97 -11.15 -0.86
C GLY A 151 -23.03 -10.52 -1.91
N ARG A 152 -23.08 -9.19 -2.07
CA ARG A 152 -22.19 -8.40 -2.91
C ARG A 152 -20.73 -8.33 -2.40
N HIS A 153 -20.52 -8.57 -1.10
CA HIS A 153 -19.21 -8.43 -0.45
C HIS A 153 -18.66 -9.76 0.08
N ASN A 154 -18.92 -10.87 -0.60
CA ASN A 154 -18.31 -12.15 -0.23
C ASN A 154 -16.82 -12.16 -0.67
N HIS A 155 -15.96 -11.43 0.06
CA HIS A 155 -14.49 -11.41 -0.12
C HIS A 155 -13.81 -12.75 0.19
N ASN A 156 -14.56 -13.76 0.66
CA ASN A 156 -14.03 -15.14 0.83
C ASN A 156 -13.70 -15.85 -0.49
N SER A 157 -13.99 -15.25 -1.64
CA SER A 157 -13.64 -15.80 -2.96
C SER A 157 -12.17 -15.56 -3.36
N GLY A 158 -11.41 -14.72 -2.63
CA GLY A 158 -10.01 -14.40 -2.95
C GLY A 158 -9.09 -15.61 -2.89
N ARG A 159 -9.25 -16.49 -1.90
CA ARG A 159 -8.43 -17.72 -1.76
C ARG A 159 -8.62 -18.71 -2.91
N ALA A 160 -9.83 -18.89 -3.41
CA ALA A 160 -10.11 -19.81 -4.52
C ALA A 160 -9.72 -19.24 -5.89
N ALA A 161 -9.50 -17.93 -5.98
CA ALA A 161 -9.25 -17.25 -7.27
C ALA A 161 -7.77 -17.10 -7.61
N ALA A 162 -6.85 -17.18 -6.64
CA ALA A 162 -5.42 -16.97 -6.87
C ALA A 162 -4.70 -18.22 -7.37
N SER A 163 -5.17 -19.44 -7.04
CA SER A 163 -4.48 -20.67 -7.46
C SER A 163 -5.33 -21.50 -8.40
N GLY A 164 -4.81 -21.74 -9.61
CA GLY A 164 -5.31 -22.79 -10.49
C GLY A 164 -5.11 -24.19 -9.89
N ASP A 165 -4.11 -24.34 -9.02
CA ASP A 165 -3.73 -25.62 -8.39
C ASP A 165 -3.85 -25.49 -6.87
N THR A 166 -4.76 -26.26 -6.27
CA THR A 166 -4.84 -26.41 -4.82
C THR A 166 -3.62 -27.17 -4.31
N ILE A 167 -2.81 -26.53 -3.45
CA ILE A 167 -1.67 -27.19 -2.83
C ILE A 167 -2.20 -28.17 -1.78
N THR A 168 -1.82 -29.44 -1.93
CA THR A 168 -2.14 -30.48 -0.95
C THR A 168 -0.94 -30.67 -0.03
N TYR A 169 -1.17 -30.50 1.27
CA TYR A 169 -0.14 -30.66 2.28
C TYR A 169 -0.18 -32.04 2.92
N THR A 170 1.00 -32.63 3.14
CA THR A 170 1.15 -33.83 3.93
C THR A 170 1.22 -33.50 5.41
N ARG A 171 0.70 -34.44 6.25
CA ARG A 171 0.73 -34.22 7.70
C ARG A 171 2.18 -34.27 8.21
N TYR A 172 2.59 -33.17 8.87
CA TYR A 172 3.90 -33.07 9.51
C TYR A 172 3.76 -33.29 11.02
N THR A 173 4.52 -34.22 11.57
CA THR A 173 4.39 -34.70 12.97
C THR A 173 5.59 -34.41 13.83
N ASP A 174 6.72 -33.95 13.26
CA ASP A 174 7.90 -33.64 14.05
C ASP A 174 7.66 -32.46 14.97
N THR A 175 8.16 -32.54 16.20
CA THR A 175 8.00 -31.51 17.23
C THR A 175 9.05 -30.41 17.13
N ALA A 176 10.23 -30.71 16.60
CA ALA A 176 11.32 -29.74 16.43
C ALA A 176 11.09 -28.89 15.19
N LYS A 177 10.64 -27.67 15.42
CA LYS A 177 10.37 -26.67 14.35
C LYS A 177 11.23 -25.45 14.60
N PRO A 178 12.12 -25.05 13.66
CA PRO A 178 12.94 -23.86 13.82
C PRO A 178 12.11 -22.58 13.67
N ASP A 179 12.55 -21.48 14.29
CA ASP A 179 12.10 -20.15 13.89
C ASP A 179 12.53 -19.89 12.44
N ILE A 180 11.68 -19.23 11.67
CA ILE A 180 11.92 -18.88 10.27
C ILE A 180 11.89 -17.37 10.14
N TYR A 181 12.98 -16.78 9.69
CA TYR A 181 13.10 -15.36 9.38
C TYR A 181 13.08 -15.18 7.87
N PHE A 182 12.09 -14.47 7.35
CA PHE A 182 12.01 -14.04 5.97
C PHE A 182 12.32 -12.56 5.88
N LEU A 183 13.52 -12.23 5.40
CA LEU A 183 14.04 -10.87 5.28
C LEU A 183 13.94 -10.44 3.83
N LEU A 184 13.01 -9.56 3.53
CA LEU A 184 12.82 -9.03 2.20
C LEU A 184 13.33 -7.59 2.12
N PHE A 185 14.16 -7.35 1.12
CA PHE A 185 14.72 -6.04 0.80
C PHE A 185 14.17 -5.58 -0.54
N ASP A 186 13.43 -4.46 -0.54
CA ASP A 186 12.72 -3.97 -1.73
C ASP A 186 13.70 -3.48 -2.80
N ALA A 187 13.53 -3.97 -4.04
CA ALA A 187 14.36 -3.68 -5.20
C ALA A 187 15.85 -4.09 -5.06
N TYR A 188 16.15 -5.15 -4.29
CA TYR A 188 17.52 -5.64 -4.17
C TYR A 188 17.91 -6.53 -5.36
N THR A 189 18.69 -5.98 -6.26
CA THR A 189 19.21 -6.64 -7.48
C THR A 189 20.25 -7.72 -7.14
N SER A 190 20.23 -8.86 -7.86
CA SER A 190 21.23 -9.93 -7.69
C SER A 190 22.65 -9.45 -8.00
N SER A 191 23.63 -10.04 -7.32
CA SER A 191 25.05 -9.74 -7.57
C SER A 191 25.46 -10.00 -9.02
N LEU A 192 24.85 -11.00 -9.67
CA LEU A 192 25.06 -11.29 -11.09
C LEU A 192 24.61 -10.11 -11.97
N ALA A 193 23.37 -9.62 -11.78
CA ALA A 193 22.84 -8.51 -12.55
C ALA A 193 23.58 -7.20 -12.26
N LEU A 194 23.98 -6.96 -11.01
CA LEU A 194 24.81 -5.82 -10.62
C LEU A 194 26.12 -5.79 -11.40
N LYS A 195 26.78 -6.94 -11.53
CA LYS A 195 28.05 -7.06 -12.24
C LYS A 195 27.88 -6.93 -13.76
N GLU A 196 26.93 -7.66 -14.34
CA GLU A 196 26.75 -7.71 -15.79
C GLU A 196 26.14 -6.44 -16.38
N GLN A 197 25.15 -5.86 -15.69
CA GLN A 197 24.37 -4.74 -16.21
C GLN A 197 24.86 -3.38 -15.72
N TYR A 198 25.29 -3.32 -14.45
CA TYR A 198 25.63 -2.05 -13.80
C TYR A 198 27.11 -1.92 -13.49
N HIS A 199 27.94 -2.92 -13.88
CA HIS A 199 29.39 -2.94 -13.66
C HIS A 199 29.80 -2.71 -12.20
N TYR A 200 28.95 -3.19 -11.28
CA TYR A 200 29.16 -3.07 -9.84
C TYR A 200 29.45 -4.43 -9.22
N ASP A 201 30.55 -4.50 -8.45
CA ASP A 201 30.94 -5.72 -7.74
C ASP A 201 30.33 -5.75 -6.32
N ASN A 202 29.37 -6.65 -6.11
CA ASN A 202 28.74 -6.92 -4.81
C ASN A 202 29.40 -8.12 -4.08
N GLY A 203 30.57 -8.57 -4.52
CA GLY A 203 31.22 -9.79 -4.06
C GLY A 203 31.62 -9.79 -2.58
N ASP A 204 31.80 -8.61 -1.95
CA ASP A 204 32.06 -8.53 -0.50
C ASP A 204 30.87 -9.04 0.30
N PHE A 205 29.66 -8.65 -0.07
CA PHE A 205 28.44 -9.12 0.58
C PHE A 205 28.19 -10.61 0.32
N ASP A 206 28.40 -11.08 -0.90
CA ASP A 206 28.28 -12.51 -1.21
C ASP A 206 29.29 -13.34 -0.40
N ARG A 207 30.55 -12.88 -0.25
CA ARG A 207 31.54 -13.55 0.61
C ARG A 207 31.11 -13.58 2.08
N PHE A 208 30.56 -12.47 2.59
CA PHE A 208 30.00 -12.43 3.94
C PHE A 208 28.92 -13.52 4.10
N LEU A 209 27.93 -13.57 3.20
CA LEU A 209 26.87 -14.57 3.24
C LEU A 209 27.41 -16.01 3.23
N LEU A 210 28.32 -16.31 2.33
CA LEU A 210 28.97 -17.62 2.23
C LEU A 210 29.74 -17.99 3.52
N GLN A 211 30.48 -17.03 4.11
CA GLN A 211 31.21 -17.25 5.38
C GLN A 211 30.25 -17.53 6.55
N LYS A 212 29.07 -16.92 6.55
CA LYS A 212 28.00 -17.23 7.54
C LYS A 212 27.29 -18.54 7.25
N GLY A 213 27.59 -19.19 6.13
CA GLY A 213 27.06 -20.48 5.72
C GLY A 213 25.69 -20.37 5.02
N PHE A 214 25.41 -19.26 4.38
CA PHE A 214 24.28 -19.16 3.46
C PHE A 214 24.58 -19.87 2.14
N HIS A 215 23.53 -20.34 1.49
CA HIS A 215 23.54 -20.76 0.09
C HIS A 215 22.90 -19.65 -0.75
N ILE A 216 23.63 -19.18 -1.77
CA ILE A 216 23.20 -18.07 -2.65
C ILE A 216 22.68 -18.64 -3.95
N GLN A 217 21.46 -18.29 -4.36
CA GLN A 217 20.87 -18.60 -5.64
C GLN A 217 21.21 -17.48 -6.62
N GLN A 218 22.34 -17.59 -7.33
CA GLN A 218 22.94 -16.49 -8.10
C GLN A 218 22.10 -16.03 -9.30
N ALA A 219 21.31 -16.92 -9.90
CA ALA A 219 20.44 -16.61 -11.03
C ALA A 219 18.95 -16.51 -10.64
N SER A 220 18.69 -16.28 -9.36
CA SER A 220 17.33 -16.09 -8.84
C SER A 220 16.61 -14.96 -9.54
N ARG A 221 15.30 -15.12 -9.70
CA ARG A 221 14.44 -14.09 -10.32
C ARG A 221 13.09 -13.97 -9.64
N SER A 222 12.56 -12.76 -9.62
CA SER A 222 11.15 -12.55 -9.29
C SER A 222 10.26 -12.93 -10.48
N ASN A 223 9.02 -13.30 -10.20
CA ASN A 223 8.04 -13.59 -11.26
C ASN A 223 7.43 -12.30 -11.81
N TYR A 224 7.51 -11.20 -11.08
CA TYR A 224 6.95 -9.90 -11.40
C TYR A 224 7.94 -8.79 -11.08
N LYS A 225 7.79 -7.64 -11.76
CA LYS A 225 8.66 -6.46 -11.58
C LYS A 225 8.18 -5.47 -10.52
N TYR A 226 7.08 -5.75 -9.81
CA TYR A 226 6.49 -4.87 -8.80
C TYR A 226 6.20 -5.64 -7.50
N THR A 227 6.51 -5.02 -6.38
CA THR A 227 6.30 -5.55 -5.02
C THR A 227 4.89 -6.08 -4.81
N ILE A 228 3.88 -5.28 -5.21
CA ILE A 228 2.46 -5.62 -5.04
C ILE A 228 2.02 -6.86 -5.85
N LEU A 229 2.79 -7.26 -6.86
CA LEU A 229 2.57 -8.47 -7.64
C LEU A 229 3.49 -9.62 -7.17
N SER A 230 4.74 -9.31 -6.82
CA SER A 230 5.72 -10.31 -6.37
C SER A 230 5.30 -10.93 -5.04
N MET A 231 4.90 -10.11 -4.06
CA MET A 231 4.59 -10.60 -2.72
C MET A 231 3.39 -11.56 -2.66
N PRO A 232 2.22 -11.27 -3.26
CA PRO A 232 1.13 -12.24 -3.26
C PRO A 232 1.50 -13.52 -4.01
N SER A 233 2.32 -13.44 -5.06
CA SER A 233 2.80 -14.61 -5.80
C SER A 233 3.72 -15.49 -4.94
N ILE A 234 4.67 -14.88 -4.21
CA ILE A 234 5.59 -15.57 -3.30
C ILE A 234 4.81 -16.23 -2.15
N PHE A 235 3.92 -15.51 -1.48
CA PHE A 235 3.18 -16.01 -0.31
C PHE A 235 2.12 -17.05 -0.65
N ASN A 236 1.52 -16.98 -1.84
CA ASN A 236 0.56 -17.97 -2.30
C ASN A 236 1.21 -19.07 -3.16
N MET A 237 2.53 -18.95 -3.40
CA MET A 237 3.31 -19.95 -4.17
C MET A 237 2.70 -20.24 -5.54
N CYS A 238 2.12 -19.23 -6.21
CA CYS A 238 1.42 -19.36 -7.49
C CYS A 238 1.58 -18.13 -8.37
N TYR A 239 1.30 -18.31 -9.67
CA TYR A 239 1.18 -17.20 -10.60
C TYR A 239 -0.17 -16.50 -10.44
N LEU A 240 -0.19 -15.19 -10.71
CA LEU A 240 -1.40 -14.37 -10.61
C LEU A 240 -2.15 -14.34 -11.96
N ASP A 241 -2.45 -15.51 -12.50
CA ASP A 241 -2.98 -15.67 -13.85
C ASP A 241 -4.38 -15.06 -14.06
N LYS A 242 -5.13 -14.89 -12.96
CA LYS A 242 -6.49 -14.35 -12.98
C LYS A 242 -6.58 -12.84 -12.83
N LEU A 243 -5.45 -12.10 -12.78
CA LEU A 243 -5.47 -10.63 -12.74
C LEU A 243 -6.22 -10.00 -13.91
N LYS A 244 -6.34 -10.70 -15.04
CA LYS A 244 -7.13 -10.25 -16.22
C LYS A 244 -8.62 -10.18 -15.93
N ASP A 245 -9.10 -10.90 -14.92
CA ASP A 245 -10.52 -11.05 -14.58
C ASP A 245 -10.95 -10.13 -13.41
N VAL A 246 -10.02 -9.37 -12.81
CA VAL A 246 -10.37 -8.39 -11.78
C VAL A 246 -11.16 -7.26 -12.45
N ARG A 247 -12.47 -7.27 -12.23
CA ARG A 247 -13.38 -6.20 -12.67
C ARG A 247 -13.18 -5.01 -11.73
N GLY A 248 -12.54 -3.96 -12.22
CA GLY A 248 -12.29 -2.76 -11.44
C GLY A 248 -11.18 -1.91 -12.05
N GLY A 249 -10.91 -0.75 -11.46
CA GLY A 249 -9.80 0.12 -11.81
C GLY A 249 -8.48 -0.34 -11.16
N PRO A 250 -7.38 0.42 -11.39
CA PRO A 250 -6.07 0.12 -10.79
C PRO A 250 -6.07 0.08 -9.26
N VAL A 251 -7.04 0.74 -8.64
CA VAL A 251 -7.18 0.85 -7.18
C VAL A 251 -7.74 -0.46 -6.62
N GLU A 252 -8.81 -0.99 -7.20
CA GLU A 252 -9.42 -2.27 -6.82
C GLU A 252 -8.45 -3.43 -7.02
N GLU A 253 -7.65 -3.39 -8.10
CA GLU A 253 -6.59 -4.36 -8.36
C GLU A 253 -5.53 -4.34 -7.26
N TYR A 254 -5.10 -3.15 -6.82
CA TYR A 254 -4.15 -2.99 -5.72
C TYR A 254 -4.68 -3.60 -4.40
N TYR A 255 -5.95 -3.39 -4.08
CA TYR A 255 -6.53 -3.92 -2.83
C TYR A 255 -6.74 -5.42 -2.89
N TYR A 256 -7.18 -5.95 -4.02
CA TYR A 256 -7.24 -7.39 -4.23
C TYR A 256 -5.88 -8.06 -4.00
N LEU A 257 -4.81 -7.48 -4.54
CA LEU A 257 -3.46 -7.97 -4.33
C LEU A 257 -3.01 -7.83 -2.86
N SER A 258 -3.37 -6.75 -2.20
CA SER A 258 -3.10 -6.55 -0.77
C SER A 258 -3.83 -7.57 0.11
N ASP A 259 -5.05 -7.97 -0.26
CA ASP A 259 -5.78 -9.05 0.41
C ASP A 259 -5.08 -10.41 0.22
N LEU A 260 -4.53 -10.69 -0.97
CA LEU A 260 -3.74 -11.89 -1.21
C LEU A 260 -2.42 -11.92 -0.43
N ILE A 261 -1.88 -10.76 -0.04
CA ILE A 261 -0.75 -10.67 0.90
C ILE A 261 -1.23 -10.92 2.32
N ARG A 262 -2.35 -10.30 2.72
CA ARG A 262 -2.88 -10.42 4.08
C ARG A 262 -3.33 -11.84 4.41
N ASP A 263 -4.14 -12.43 3.54
CA ASP A 263 -4.74 -13.75 3.70
C ASP A 263 -4.14 -14.71 2.66
N ASN A 264 -2.98 -15.27 2.98
CA ASN A 264 -2.18 -16.07 2.05
C ASN A 264 -2.02 -17.52 2.46
N GLU A 265 -1.61 -18.35 1.50
CA GLU A 265 -1.46 -19.81 1.65
C GLU A 265 -0.34 -20.18 2.62
N LEU A 266 0.82 -19.50 2.54
CA LEU A 266 1.97 -19.78 3.40
C LEU A 266 1.65 -19.60 4.88
N MET A 267 1.04 -18.46 5.24
CA MET A 267 0.67 -18.17 6.63
C MET A 267 -0.40 -19.15 7.13
N GLY A 268 -1.34 -19.55 6.28
CA GLY A 268 -2.34 -20.57 6.59
C GLY A 268 -1.70 -21.92 6.93
N PHE A 269 -0.74 -22.36 6.12
CA PHE A 269 0.01 -23.59 6.37
C PHE A 269 0.84 -23.51 7.66
N LEU A 270 1.64 -22.46 7.85
CA LEU A 270 2.46 -22.29 9.03
C LEU A 270 1.62 -22.21 10.32
N HIS A 271 0.46 -21.55 10.25
CA HIS A 271 -0.49 -21.49 11.36
C HIS A 271 -1.02 -22.89 11.74
N SER A 272 -1.31 -23.74 10.72
CA SER A 272 -1.74 -25.14 10.95
C SER A 272 -0.67 -25.97 11.64
N LEU A 273 0.61 -25.62 11.48
CA LEU A 273 1.76 -26.23 12.16
C LEU A 273 2.03 -25.64 13.56
N GLY A 274 1.25 -24.64 13.98
CA GLY A 274 1.37 -23.99 15.30
C GLY A 274 2.41 -22.88 15.36
N TYR A 275 2.82 -22.30 14.24
CA TYR A 275 3.68 -21.13 14.22
C TYR A 275 2.94 -19.88 14.66
N ASP A 276 3.62 -19.06 15.45
CA ASP A 276 3.23 -17.68 15.69
C ASP A 276 3.79 -16.79 14.58
N ILE A 277 2.93 -15.95 14.00
CA ILE A 277 3.33 -15.02 12.94
C ILE A 277 3.71 -13.69 13.56
N VAL A 278 4.92 -13.20 13.28
CA VAL A 278 5.40 -11.90 13.72
C VAL A 278 5.60 -11.00 12.51
N ASN A 279 4.85 -9.92 12.47
CA ASN A 279 4.90 -8.96 11.38
C ASN A 279 5.90 -7.83 11.68
N CYS A 280 6.96 -7.74 10.87
CA CYS A 280 7.93 -6.65 10.82
C CYS A 280 7.96 -6.05 9.41
N SER A 281 6.79 -5.77 8.81
CA SER A 281 6.67 -5.34 7.42
C SER A 281 5.70 -4.19 7.24
N ILE A 282 5.71 -3.63 6.04
CA ILE A 282 4.78 -2.58 5.61
C ILE A 282 3.37 -3.11 5.28
N PHE A 283 3.19 -4.42 5.15
CA PHE A 283 1.91 -5.04 4.80
C PHE A 283 1.17 -5.55 6.03
N ASP A 284 -0.16 -5.45 6.01
CA ASP A 284 -1.00 -6.16 6.98
C ASP A 284 -0.97 -7.66 6.69
N LEU A 285 -0.84 -8.46 7.73
CA LEU A 285 -1.05 -9.91 7.69
C LEU A 285 -2.27 -10.26 8.56
N HIS A 286 -2.93 -11.37 8.27
CA HIS A 286 -4.11 -11.82 9.01
C HIS A 286 -3.83 -11.90 10.52
N GLY A 287 -4.60 -11.16 11.33
CA GLY A 287 -4.40 -11.09 12.78
C GLY A 287 -3.15 -10.32 13.24
N ASN A 288 -2.27 -9.90 12.33
CA ASN A 288 -1.00 -9.25 12.60
C ASN A 288 -0.83 -7.99 11.71
N PRO A 289 -1.45 -6.87 12.07
CA PRO A 289 -1.38 -5.65 11.27
C PRO A 289 0.07 -5.14 11.17
N SER A 290 0.34 -4.37 10.12
CA SER A 290 1.60 -3.67 9.96
C SER A 290 1.90 -2.77 11.18
N PRO A 291 3.12 -2.83 11.74
CA PRO A 291 3.51 -1.97 12.86
C PRO A 291 4.01 -0.58 12.43
N VAL A 292 3.98 -0.26 11.12
CA VAL A 292 4.44 1.04 10.63
C VAL A 292 3.52 2.16 11.08
N GLU A 293 4.10 3.32 11.34
CA GLU A 293 3.33 4.53 11.58
C GLU A 293 2.82 5.08 10.25
N GLU A 294 1.55 5.37 10.19
CA GLU A 294 0.92 6.03 9.05
C GLU A 294 0.91 7.55 9.25
N SER A 295 0.82 8.30 8.14
CA SER A 295 0.57 9.74 8.18
C SER A 295 -0.78 10.03 8.86
N LEU A 296 -1.07 11.33 9.13
CA LEU A 296 -2.31 11.77 9.76
C LEU A 296 -3.58 11.13 9.17
N LEU A 297 -3.56 10.88 7.85
CA LEU A 297 -4.59 10.10 7.16
C LEU A 297 -4.01 8.74 6.78
N PRO A 298 -4.53 7.64 7.32
CA PRO A 298 -4.12 6.30 6.95
C PRO A 298 -4.17 6.10 5.44
N ILE A 299 -3.17 5.44 4.87
CA ILE A 299 -3.02 5.32 3.41
C ILE A 299 -4.26 4.70 2.75
N LYS A 300 -4.95 3.81 3.45
CA LYS A 300 -6.18 3.15 2.98
C LYS A 300 -7.35 4.10 2.79
N THR A 301 -7.36 5.23 3.52
CA THR A 301 -8.40 6.26 3.31
C THR A 301 -8.28 6.94 1.95
N ARG A 302 -7.18 6.74 1.21
CA ARG A 302 -7.04 7.19 -0.18
C ARG A 302 -8.11 6.62 -1.10
N LEU A 303 -8.66 5.42 -0.81
CA LEU A 303 -9.80 4.85 -1.52
C LEU A 303 -11.00 5.81 -1.55
N ILE A 304 -11.25 6.46 -0.43
CA ILE A 304 -12.33 7.44 -0.30
C ILE A 304 -11.86 8.80 -0.81
N THR A 305 -10.69 9.25 -0.33
CA THR A 305 -10.21 10.62 -0.57
C THR A 305 -9.81 10.87 -2.02
N ASP A 306 -9.51 9.81 -2.80
CA ASP A 306 -9.11 9.92 -4.22
C ASP A 306 -10.22 10.51 -5.11
N GLN A 307 -11.47 10.52 -4.63
CA GLN A 307 -12.59 11.19 -5.27
C GLN A 307 -12.63 12.70 -5.00
N THR A 308 -11.87 13.21 -4.05
CA THR A 308 -11.89 14.64 -3.69
C THR A 308 -11.12 15.50 -4.70
N PHE A 309 -11.52 16.78 -4.80
CA PHE A 309 -10.81 17.76 -5.63
C PHE A 309 -9.33 17.84 -5.31
N TYR A 310 -8.96 17.88 -4.02
CA TYR A 310 -7.57 17.98 -3.59
C TYR A 310 -6.73 16.80 -4.09
N SER A 311 -7.20 15.57 -3.88
CA SER A 311 -6.45 14.37 -4.29
C SER A 311 -6.30 14.27 -5.81
N ARG A 312 -7.37 14.56 -6.56
CA ARG A 312 -7.33 14.56 -8.03
C ARG A 312 -6.42 15.68 -8.59
N PHE A 313 -6.56 16.90 -8.08
CA PHE A 313 -5.70 18.00 -8.47
C PHE A 313 -4.24 17.73 -8.18
N TYR A 314 -3.94 17.22 -6.98
CA TYR A 314 -2.59 16.87 -6.57
C TYR A 314 -1.98 15.77 -7.46
N ARG A 315 -2.72 14.71 -7.74
CA ARG A 315 -2.29 13.62 -8.59
C ARG A 315 -2.05 14.06 -10.04
N ASP A 316 -2.94 14.87 -10.60
CA ASP A 316 -2.94 15.17 -12.03
C ASP A 316 -2.07 16.40 -12.38
N ILE A 317 -1.96 17.38 -11.49
CA ILE A 317 -1.28 18.65 -11.72
C ILE A 317 -0.29 19.01 -10.61
N GLY A 318 -0.58 18.66 -9.36
CA GLY A 318 0.15 19.11 -8.17
C GLY A 318 1.65 18.81 -8.23
N TRP A 319 2.02 17.68 -8.86
CA TRP A 319 3.40 17.29 -9.04
C TRP A 319 4.24 18.32 -9.83
N ASN A 320 3.62 19.13 -10.72
CA ASN A 320 4.30 20.19 -11.44
C ASN A 320 4.72 21.36 -10.52
N PHE A 321 4.03 21.55 -9.41
CA PHE A 321 4.30 22.61 -8.44
C PHE A 321 5.33 22.21 -7.39
N TYR A 322 5.63 20.92 -7.22
CA TYR A 322 6.64 20.45 -6.28
C TYR A 322 8.04 20.98 -6.56
N GLN A 323 8.34 21.30 -7.79
CA GLN A 323 9.64 21.85 -8.19
C GLN A 323 9.89 23.26 -7.60
N PHE A 324 8.84 23.93 -7.14
CA PHE A 324 8.90 25.33 -6.69
C PHE A 324 8.67 25.51 -5.18
N THR A 325 8.28 24.47 -4.46
CA THR A 325 7.98 24.58 -3.03
C THR A 325 8.74 23.52 -2.22
N ILE A 326 9.57 23.99 -1.28
CA ILE A 326 10.03 23.14 -0.16
C ILE A 326 8.75 22.86 0.66
N ASN A 327 8.18 21.68 0.48
CA ASN A 327 6.95 21.32 1.18
C ASN A 327 7.31 20.61 2.51
N PRO A 328 7.06 21.25 3.68
CA PRO A 328 7.34 20.64 4.97
C PRO A 328 6.61 19.30 5.21
N LEU A 329 5.48 19.08 4.49
CA LEU A 329 4.73 17.83 4.57
C LEU A 329 5.47 16.67 3.88
N SER A 330 6.17 16.95 2.76
CA SER A 330 6.94 15.93 2.07
C SER A 330 8.19 15.51 2.85
N GLU A 331 8.84 16.42 3.56
CA GLU A 331 9.94 16.09 4.47
C GLU A 331 9.46 15.19 5.62
N LYS A 332 8.30 15.48 6.20
CA LYS A 332 7.70 14.63 7.23
C LYS A 332 7.33 13.23 6.72
N GLU A 333 6.80 13.11 5.52
CA GLU A 333 6.50 11.80 4.92
C GLU A 333 7.79 11.00 4.63
N ILE A 334 8.84 11.67 4.16
CA ILE A 334 10.17 11.08 3.97
C ILE A 334 10.74 10.60 5.31
N ASP A 335 10.68 11.45 6.34
CA ASP A 335 11.15 11.10 7.68
C ASP A 335 10.34 9.95 8.28
N LEU A 336 9.04 9.92 8.05
CA LEU A 336 8.17 8.85 8.52
C LEU A 336 8.52 7.51 7.85
N SER A 337 8.73 7.49 6.53
CA SER A 337 9.14 6.28 5.81
C SER A 337 10.49 5.75 6.30
N LEU A 338 11.47 6.63 6.44
CA LEU A 338 12.79 6.29 6.97
C LEU A 338 12.73 5.76 8.42
N ASN A 339 11.93 6.42 9.27
CA ASN A 339 11.73 5.99 10.65
C ASN A 339 11.03 4.63 10.72
N ASN A 340 10.11 4.35 9.82
CA ASN A 340 9.43 3.06 9.74
C ASN A 340 10.43 1.94 9.40
N ASP A 341 11.30 2.10 8.41
CA ASP A 341 12.33 1.09 8.10
C ASP A 341 13.23 0.80 9.30
N ASN A 342 13.73 1.84 9.98
CA ASN A 342 14.55 1.68 11.19
C ASN A 342 13.77 0.94 12.29
N LYS A 343 12.51 1.30 12.55
CA LYS A 343 11.65 0.63 13.54
C LYS A 343 11.41 -0.84 13.22
N LEU A 344 11.20 -1.17 11.94
CA LEU A 344 11.01 -2.55 11.49
C LEU A 344 12.27 -3.39 11.73
N ILE A 345 13.46 -2.85 11.41
CA ILE A 345 14.75 -3.50 11.66
C ILE A 345 14.98 -3.71 13.17
N ASP A 346 14.75 -2.67 13.98
CA ASP A 346 14.94 -2.74 15.43
C ASP A 346 13.94 -3.70 16.08
N ARG A 347 12.68 -3.72 15.61
CA ARG A 347 11.67 -4.69 16.03
C ARG A 347 12.10 -6.11 15.74
N LEU A 348 12.60 -6.38 14.54
CA LEU A 348 13.07 -7.71 14.14
C LEU A 348 14.24 -8.17 15.03
N LYS A 349 15.24 -7.31 15.26
CA LYS A 349 16.36 -7.59 16.17
C LYS A 349 15.87 -7.86 17.61
N THR A 350 14.95 -7.05 18.11
CA THR A 350 14.36 -7.22 19.45
C THR A 350 13.64 -8.56 19.58
N VAL A 351 12.77 -8.89 18.62
CA VAL A 351 12.01 -10.14 18.60
C VAL A 351 12.95 -11.35 18.56
N SER A 352 14.08 -11.27 17.85
CA SER A 352 15.04 -12.37 17.75
C SER A 352 15.70 -12.71 19.10
N GLY A 353 15.82 -11.73 20.00
CA GLY A 353 16.36 -11.93 21.35
C GLY A 353 15.35 -12.50 22.37
N ILE A 354 14.05 -12.53 22.00
CA ILE A 354 13.00 -13.04 22.89
C ILE A 354 12.80 -14.53 22.66
N ARG A 355 12.90 -15.33 23.71
CA ARG A 355 12.57 -16.78 23.65
C ARG A 355 11.05 -16.95 23.56
N SER A 356 10.60 -17.80 22.67
CA SER A 356 9.20 -18.20 22.52
C SER A 356 9.02 -19.68 22.86
N GLY A 357 7.88 -20.01 23.46
CA GLY A 357 7.47 -21.41 23.67
C GLY A 357 6.91 -22.09 22.41
N ARG A 358 6.68 -21.33 21.33
CA ARG A 358 6.18 -21.78 20.03
C ARG A 358 7.14 -21.36 18.92
N PRO A 359 7.24 -22.13 17.83
CA PRO A 359 8.02 -21.71 16.67
C PRO A 359 7.39 -20.44 16.06
N ARG A 360 8.23 -19.58 15.48
CA ARG A 360 7.80 -18.31 14.92
C ARG A 360 8.19 -18.21 13.45
N PHE A 361 7.30 -17.59 12.67
CA PHE A 361 7.61 -17.05 11.36
C PHE A 361 7.68 -15.53 11.46
N ILE A 362 8.85 -14.96 11.26
CA ILE A 362 9.11 -13.53 11.37
C ILE A 362 9.29 -13.00 9.95
N TYR A 363 8.34 -12.18 9.50
CA TYR A 363 8.42 -11.51 8.21
C TYR A 363 8.92 -10.09 8.36
N GLY A 364 10.12 -9.82 7.87
CA GLY A 364 10.70 -8.49 7.73
C GLY A 364 10.62 -8.03 6.28
N HIS A 365 10.08 -6.83 6.03
CA HIS A 365 10.08 -6.20 4.73
C HIS A 365 10.55 -4.77 4.86
N PHE A 366 11.71 -4.48 4.28
CA PHE A 366 12.42 -3.22 4.39
C PHE A 366 12.44 -2.52 3.05
N ASN A 367 12.05 -1.26 3.02
CA ASN A 367 11.99 -0.44 1.80
C ASN A 367 13.37 0.03 1.34
N ILE A 368 14.41 -0.73 1.64
CA ILE A 368 15.81 -0.51 1.24
C ILE A 368 16.29 -1.69 0.38
N PRO A 369 17.01 -1.45 -0.72
CA PRO A 369 17.51 -0.20 -1.29
C PRO A 369 16.55 0.50 -2.27
N HIS A 370 15.22 0.33 -2.16
CA HIS A 370 14.22 1.03 -2.98
C HIS A 370 14.31 2.56 -2.81
N PRO A 371 14.13 3.36 -3.87
CA PRO A 371 14.07 4.81 -3.71
C PRO A 371 12.90 5.26 -2.81
N PRO A 372 13.03 6.41 -2.11
CA PRO A 372 14.12 7.38 -2.19
C PRO A 372 15.41 6.93 -1.50
N TYR A 373 16.58 7.30 -2.06
CA TYR A 373 17.89 6.89 -1.53
C TYR A 373 18.31 7.81 -0.38
N TYR A 374 18.00 7.39 0.85
CA TYR A 374 18.15 8.21 2.06
C TYR A 374 19.59 8.33 2.56
N TYR A 375 20.44 7.35 2.27
CA TYR A 375 21.80 7.30 2.77
C TYR A 375 22.82 7.08 1.65
N ASP A 376 24.04 7.59 1.86
CA ASP A 376 25.20 7.17 1.10
C ASP A 376 25.78 5.84 1.65
N LYS A 377 26.80 5.31 1.00
CA LYS A 377 27.48 4.06 1.39
C LYS A 377 28.06 4.09 2.80
N ASN A 378 28.36 5.27 3.36
CA ASN A 378 28.92 5.45 4.70
C ASN A 378 27.82 5.66 5.76
N GLY A 379 26.57 5.64 5.39
CA GLY A 379 25.44 5.90 6.28
C GLY A 379 25.17 7.39 6.56
N ASN A 380 25.75 8.30 5.79
CA ASN A 380 25.42 9.72 5.91
C ASN A 380 24.09 10.00 5.21
N ARG A 381 23.23 10.74 5.89
CA ARG A 381 21.90 11.09 5.35
C ARG A 381 22.05 12.03 4.15
N LYS A 382 21.42 11.65 3.03
CA LYS A 382 21.35 12.46 1.81
C LYS A 382 20.09 13.35 1.85
N LYS A 383 20.20 14.55 1.23
CA LYS A 383 19.00 15.34 0.93
C LYS A 383 18.25 14.69 -0.23
N VAL A 384 17.10 14.14 0.06
CA VAL A 384 16.24 13.56 -0.98
C VAL A 384 15.54 14.68 -1.72
N LYS A 385 15.75 14.76 -3.04
CA LYS A 385 15.01 15.68 -3.91
C LYS A 385 13.69 15.02 -4.29
N ALA A 386 12.58 15.64 -3.96
CA ALA A 386 11.27 15.26 -4.45
C ALA A 386 10.85 16.19 -5.61
N PRO A 387 10.03 15.73 -6.58
CA PRO A 387 9.60 14.36 -6.77
C PRO A 387 10.66 13.53 -7.50
N TYR A 388 10.62 12.24 -7.24
CA TYR A 388 11.40 11.27 -7.99
C TYR A 388 10.84 11.18 -9.42
N THR A 389 11.52 11.81 -10.37
CA THR A 389 11.14 11.68 -11.77
C THR A 389 11.92 10.52 -12.41
N PRO A 390 11.29 9.72 -13.26
CA PRO A 390 11.96 8.64 -13.96
C PRO A 390 13.11 9.06 -14.89
N ALA A 391 13.38 10.34 -15.07
CA ALA A 391 14.30 10.87 -16.08
C ALA A 391 15.75 11.10 -15.62
N ASP A 392 16.08 10.83 -14.36
CA ASP A 392 17.40 11.18 -13.83
C ASP A 392 18.39 10.03 -14.07
N GLU A 393 19.19 10.12 -15.12
CA GLU A 393 20.29 9.21 -15.44
C GLU A 393 21.34 9.11 -14.31
N ASP A 394 21.44 10.15 -13.47
CA ASP A 394 22.40 10.25 -12.37
C ASP A 394 22.03 9.44 -11.11
N ARG A 395 20.98 8.59 -11.15
CA ARG A 395 20.49 7.88 -9.95
C ARG A 395 21.06 6.49 -9.73
N LEU A 396 21.69 5.90 -10.72
CA LEU A 396 22.39 4.63 -10.54
C LEU A 396 23.47 4.73 -9.46
N PRO A 397 24.35 5.76 -9.44
CA PRO A 397 25.30 5.94 -8.34
C PRO A 397 24.61 6.06 -6.96
N ASP A 398 23.48 6.77 -6.87
CA ASP A 398 22.71 6.88 -5.63
C ASP A 398 22.15 5.54 -5.17
N TYR A 399 21.65 4.71 -6.10
CA TYR A 399 21.22 3.35 -5.80
C TYR A 399 22.37 2.48 -5.31
N LEU A 400 23.51 2.51 -5.98
CA LEU A 400 24.67 1.68 -5.63
C LEU A 400 25.25 2.08 -4.26
N ASP A 401 25.29 3.37 -3.94
CA ASP A 401 25.64 3.86 -2.61
C ASP A 401 24.66 3.34 -1.57
N TYR A 402 23.36 3.42 -1.86
CA TYR A 402 22.32 2.99 -0.94
C TYR A 402 22.27 1.45 -0.80
N LEU A 403 22.61 0.72 -1.87
CA LEU A 403 22.79 -0.72 -1.82
C LEU A 403 23.96 -1.10 -0.90
N SER A 404 25.10 -0.40 -0.97
CA SER A 404 26.23 -0.63 -0.06
C SER A 404 25.85 -0.40 1.40
N TYR A 405 25.08 0.66 1.68
CA TYR A 405 24.50 0.89 3.00
C TYR A 405 23.55 -0.25 3.42
N THR A 406 22.71 -0.71 2.49
CA THR A 406 21.77 -1.82 2.74
C THR A 406 22.52 -3.11 3.08
N ASN A 407 23.65 -3.39 2.40
CA ASN A 407 24.52 -4.52 2.72
C ASN A 407 24.98 -4.47 4.18
N SER A 408 25.52 -3.33 4.60
CA SER A 408 25.99 -3.15 5.99
C SER A 408 24.86 -3.36 7.01
N ARG A 409 23.64 -2.89 6.70
CA ARG A 409 22.47 -3.12 7.56
C ARG A 409 22.04 -4.60 7.60
N ALA A 410 22.10 -5.27 6.45
CA ALA A 410 21.79 -6.70 6.33
C ALA A 410 22.82 -7.55 7.09
N GLU A 411 24.11 -7.24 6.99
CA GLU A 411 25.19 -7.89 7.72
C GLU A 411 25.00 -7.80 9.24
N GLU A 412 24.75 -6.58 9.75
CA GLU A 412 24.48 -6.34 11.17
C GLU A 412 23.25 -7.14 11.65
N MET A 413 22.21 -7.20 10.82
CA MET A 413 20.98 -7.92 11.12
C MET A 413 21.22 -9.43 11.16
N ILE A 414 21.89 -9.98 10.15
CA ILE A 414 22.24 -11.41 10.08
C ILE A 414 23.09 -11.83 11.27
N ASP A 415 24.12 -11.05 11.63
CA ASP A 415 24.97 -11.35 12.78
C ASP A 415 24.18 -11.33 14.08
N THR A 416 23.27 -10.37 14.24
CA THR A 416 22.37 -10.31 15.40
C THR A 416 21.45 -11.54 15.44
N LEU A 417 20.84 -11.93 14.33
CA LEU A 417 19.97 -13.09 14.27
C LEU A 417 20.72 -14.39 14.58
N LEU A 418 21.86 -14.63 13.96
CA LEU A 418 22.66 -15.82 14.19
C LEU A 418 23.11 -15.91 15.65
N LYS A 419 23.54 -14.79 16.23
CA LYS A 419 23.90 -14.72 17.67
C LYS A 419 22.71 -15.03 18.56
N ASN A 420 21.58 -14.37 18.38
CA ASN A 420 20.40 -14.48 19.25
C ASN A 420 19.74 -15.85 19.18
N THR A 421 19.73 -16.47 18.00
CA THR A 421 19.14 -17.79 17.77
C THR A 421 20.12 -18.94 17.98
N GLY A 422 21.41 -18.63 18.22
CA GLY A 422 22.47 -19.64 18.30
C GLY A 422 22.64 -20.42 16.98
N GLY A 423 22.34 -19.80 15.84
CA GLY A 423 22.39 -20.43 14.51
C GLY A 423 21.32 -21.50 14.25
N LYS A 424 20.28 -21.58 15.10
CA LYS A 424 19.23 -22.63 15.01
C LYS A 424 18.02 -22.21 14.19
N ALA A 425 17.94 -20.96 13.78
CA ALA A 425 16.85 -20.45 12.94
C ALA A 425 17.16 -20.63 11.46
N VAL A 426 16.11 -20.75 10.65
CA VAL A 426 16.20 -20.61 9.20
C VAL A 426 16.12 -19.12 8.86
N ILE A 427 17.00 -18.66 7.96
CA ILE A 427 16.98 -17.27 7.49
C ILE A 427 16.91 -17.27 5.96
N ILE A 428 15.93 -16.58 5.41
CA ILE A 428 15.74 -16.37 3.97
C ILE A 428 15.93 -14.89 3.72
N LEU A 429 16.95 -14.51 2.97
CA LEU A 429 17.21 -13.14 2.54
C LEU A 429 16.90 -13.04 1.05
N MET A 430 16.03 -12.12 0.66
CA MET A 430 15.55 -12.04 -0.70
C MET A 430 15.19 -10.60 -1.09
N GLY A 431 15.41 -10.22 -2.36
CA GLY A 431 14.75 -9.08 -2.99
C GLY A 431 13.40 -9.53 -3.57
N ASP A 432 12.41 -8.66 -3.57
CA ASP A 432 11.12 -8.92 -4.22
C ASP A 432 11.19 -8.77 -5.75
N HIS A 433 12.09 -7.91 -6.25
CA HIS A 433 12.50 -7.72 -7.65
C HIS A 433 13.87 -7.03 -7.71
N GLY A 434 14.41 -6.84 -8.94
CA GLY A 434 15.62 -6.07 -9.17
C GLY A 434 15.35 -4.58 -9.35
N LEU A 435 16.42 -3.80 -9.51
CA LEU A 435 16.33 -2.36 -9.82
C LEU A 435 15.63 -2.16 -11.17
N ARG A 436 14.57 -1.38 -11.20
CA ARG A 436 13.83 -0.97 -12.39
C ARG A 436 14.39 0.36 -12.90
N TYR A 437 15.58 0.31 -13.47
CA TYR A 437 16.18 1.49 -14.05
C TYR A 437 15.80 1.56 -15.54
N HIS A 438 15.12 2.60 -15.91
CA HIS A 438 14.66 3.03 -17.23
C HIS A 438 14.65 2.03 -18.41
N ASP A 439 13.47 1.67 -18.87
CA ASP A 439 13.20 1.05 -20.18
C ASP A 439 13.78 1.85 -21.38
N ARG A 440 14.17 3.12 -21.15
CA ARG A 440 14.64 4.04 -22.21
C ARG A 440 16.13 4.00 -22.47
N LEU A 441 16.93 3.42 -21.57
CA LEU A 441 18.41 3.43 -21.68
C LEU A 441 18.99 2.16 -22.31
N GLY A 442 18.15 1.29 -22.90
CA GLY A 442 18.63 0.08 -23.58
C GLY A 442 19.09 -1.04 -22.64
N TYR A 443 18.76 -0.96 -21.34
CA TYR A 443 18.99 -2.05 -20.40
C TYR A 443 18.11 -3.25 -20.70
N ASN A 444 18.66 -4.45 -20.48
CA ASN A 444 17.89 -5.68 -20.68
C ASN A 444 16.80 -5.81 -19.59
N PRO A 445 15.49 -5.84 -19.95
CA PRO A 445 14.41 -5.94 -18.98
C PRO A 445 14.46 -7.18 -18.08
N LEU A 446 15.20 -8.22 -18.47
CA LEU A 446 15.40 -9.42 -17.65
C LEU A 446 16.14 -9.11 -16.33
N PHE A 447 16.99 -8.08 -16.30
CA PHE A 447 17.71 -7.68 -15.10
C PHE A 447 16.79 -7.02 -14.05
N PHE A 448 15.64 -6.46 -14.45
CA PHE A 448 14.66 -5.87 -13.52
C PHE A 448 13.99 -6.90 -12.59
N VAL A 449 14.09 -8.17 -12.93
CA VAL A 449 13.51 -9.26 -12.16
C VAL A 449 14.56 -10.15 -11.50
N GLN A 450 15.85 -9.96 -11.80
CA GLN A 450 16.93 -10.66 -11.11
C GLN A 450 17.14 -10.05 -9.73
N ASN A 451 16.81 -10.81 -8.71
CA ASN A 451 16.85 -10.39 -7.32
C ASN A 451 17.89 -11.16 -6.51
N GLN A 452 18.47 -10.51 -5.51
CA GLN A 452 19.31 -11.19 -4.54
C GLN A 452 18.47 -12.24 -3.82
N ASN A 453 19.05 -13.45 -3.62
CA ASN A 453 18.39 -14.53 -2.92
C ASN A 453 19.43 -15.43 -2.24
N ALA A 454 19.31 -15.57 -0.94
CA ALA A 454 20.19 -16.41 -0.14
C ALA A 454 19.42 -17.05 1.02
N VAL A 455 19.73 -18.30 1.32
CA VAL A 455 19.09 -19.04 2.40
C VAL A 455 20.13 -19.60 3.37
N TYR A 456 19.81 -19.56 4.66
CA TYR A 456 20.58 -20.20 5.71
C TYR A 456 19.71 -21.24 6.40
N PHE A 457 20.16 -22.49 6.37
CA PHE A 457 19.59 -23.57 7.14
C PHE A 457 20.59 -24.05 8.20
N PRO A 458 20.12 -24.35 9.42
CA PRO A 458 21.00 -24.81 10.50
C PRO A 458 21.80 -26.05 10.17
N ASP A 459 21.19 -26.99 9.43
CA ASP A 459 21.77 -28.27 9.01
C ASP A 459 22.62 -28.19 7.73
N LYS A 460 22.61 -27.01 7.07
CA LYS A 460 23.31 -26.77 5.79
C LYS A 460 22.85 -27.70 4.66
N ASP A 461 21.65 -28.23 4.74
CA ASP A 461 21.07 -29.02 3.67
C ASP A 461 20.36 -28.17 2.64
N TYR A 462 21.01 -27.98 1.49
CA TYR A 462 20.54 -27.16 0.38
C TYR A 462 20.22 -27.96 -0.89
N HIS A 463 20.11 -29.30 -0.79
CA HIS A 463 20.02 -30.20 -1.96
C HIS A 463 18.78 -29.93 -2.86
N LEU A 464 17.72 -29.31 -2.33
CA LEU A 464 16.52 -28.94 -3.11
C LEU A 464 16.62 -27.56 -3.73
N PHE A 465 17.58 -26.74 -3.31
CA PHE A 465 17.75 -25.40 -3.86
C PHE A 465 18.53 -25.41 -5.16
N TYR A 466 18.21 -24.50 -6.06
CA TYR A 466 18.87 -24.37 -7.36
C TYR A 466 19.00 -22.88 -7.75
N ASP A 467 20.03 -22.56 -8.54
CA ASP A 467 20.45 -21.18 -8.81
C ASP A 467 19.39 -20.30 -9.47
N SER A 468 18.58 -20.87 -10.37
CA SER A 468 17.59 -20.13 -11.17
C SER A 468 16.18 -20.10 -10.57
N ILE A 469 16.07 -20.35 -9.27
CA ILE A 469 14.79 -20.38 -8.55
C ILE A 469 14.03 -19.06 -8.72
N SER A 470 12.72 -19.15 -8.93
CA SER A 470 11.87 -17.96 -8.97
C SER A 470 10.98 -17.84 -7.73
N GLY A 471 10.44 -16.63 -7.51
CA GLY A 471 9.67 -16.29 -6.31
C GLY A 471 8.55 -17.27 -5.99
N VAL A 472 7.79 -17.77 -7.00
CA VAL A 472 6.70 -18.75 -6.80
C VAL A 472 7.20 -20.09 -6.23
N ASN A 473 8.47 -20.44 -6.47
CA ASN A 473 9.07 -21.69 -6.02
C ASN A 473 9.81 -21.54 -4.69
N GLN A 474 10.09 -20.29 -4.23
CA GLN A 474 10.86 -20.07 -3.02
C GLN A 474 10.30 -20.82 -1.82
N PHE A 475 9.04 -20.63 -1.48
CA PHE A 475 8.45 -21.33 -0.34
C PHE A 475 8.03 -22.76 -0.67
N ARG A 476 7.84 -23.13 -1.93
CA ARG A 476 7.67 -24.55 -2.30
C ARG A 476 8.90 -25.36 -1.91
N VAL A 477 10.10 -24.87 -2.24
CA VAL A 477 11.36 -25.51 -1.86
C VAL A 477 11.57 -25.46 -0.35
N VAL A 478 11.36 -24.31 0.30
CA VAL A 478 11.51 -24.17 1.77
C VAL A 478 10.59 -25.14 2.52
N LEU A 479 9.31 -25.24 2.14
CA LEU A 479 8.37 -26.15 2.80
C LEU A 479 8.69 -27.65 2.52
N ASN A 480 9.16 -27.97 1.33
CA ASN A 480 9.62 -29.31 1.00
C ASN A 480 10.84 -29.70 1.86
N SER A 481 11.81 -28.78 2.01
CA SER A 481 13.02 -29.02 2.80
C SER A 481 12.73 -29.13 4.29
N LEU A 482 12.01 -28.17 4.88
CA LEU A 482 11.80 -28.09 6.33
C LEU A 482 10.73 -29.04 6.85
N PHE A 483 9.67 -29.25 6.08
CA PHE A 483 8.48 -29.97 6.53
C PHE A 483 8.19 -31.21 5.72
N ARG A 484 9.15 -31.67 4.90
CA ARG A 484 9.04 -32.89 4.07
C ARG A 484 7.76 -32.91 3.25
N GLN A 485 7.37 -31.72 2.75
CA GLN A 485 6.25 -31.63 1.84
C GLN A 485 6.67 -32.11 0.45
N ASN A 486 5.73 -32.45 -0.38
CA ASN A 486 5.98 -32.84 -1.77
C ASN A 486 5.23 -31.91 -2.72
N ILE A 487 5.43 -30.61 -2.54
CA ILE A 487 4.78 -29.57 -3.35
C ILE A 487 5.49 -29.52 -4.70
N PRO A 488 4.79 -29.75 -5.82
CA PRO A 488 5.39 -29.69 -7.15
C PRO A 488 5.95 -28.30 -7.43
N LEU A 489 7.13 -28.23 -8.06
CA LEU A 489 7.67 -26.94 -8.52
C LEU A 489 6.94 -26.49 -9.78
N LEU A 490 6.71 -25.18 -9.87
CA LEU A 490 6.19 -24.55 -11.06
C LEU A 490 7.35 -24.22 -12.03
N LYS A 491 7.04 -24.05 -13.30
CA LYS A 491 8.02 -23.56 -14.26
C LYS A 491 8.48 -22.14 -13.86
N ASP A 492 9.78 -21.93 -13.74
CA ASP A 492 10.35 -20.61 -13.47
C ASP A 492 10.17 -19.71 -14.67
N SER A 493 9.33 -18.68 -14.52
CA SER A 493 9.00 -17.74 -15.56
C SER A 493 8.82 -16.33 -14.98
N THR A 494 9.05 -15.32 -15.82
CA THR A 494 8.72 -13.93 -15.52
C THR A 494 7.49 -13.53 -16.30
N VAL A 495 6.53 -12.93 -15.62
CA VAL A 495 5.28 -12.44 -16.23
C VAL A 495 5.42 -10.94 -16.48
N ASN A 496 5.36 -10.57 -17.75
CA ASN A 496 5.38 -9.16 -18.14
C ASN A 496 3.96 -8.60 -18.11
N VAL A 497 3.60 -7.99 -16.99
CA VAL A 497 2.33 -7.26 -16.86
C VAL A 497 2.51 -5.92 -17.55
N LYS A 498 1.77 -5.69 -18.64
CA LYS A 498 1.76 -4.38 -19.30
C LYS A 498 1.04 -3.39 -18.40
N ASP A 499 1.68 -2.24 -18.15
CA ASP A 499 1.02 -1.14 -17.47
C ASP A 499 -0.24 -0.76 -18.27
N LYS A 500 -1.41 -0.89 -17.66
CA LYS A 500 -2.66 -0.38 -18.24
C LYS A 500 -2.54 1.14 -18.27
N LYS A 501 -2.35 1.74 -19.47
CA LYS A 501 -2.28 3.19 -19.67
C LYS A 501 -3.64 3.85 -19.43
#